data_555545f5a05eb6d45d4b0c970c7ae6e4
#
_entry.id   555545f5a05eb6d45d4b0c970c7ae6e4
#
_cell.length_a   1.000
_cell.length_b   1.000
_cell.length_c   1.000
_cell.angle_alpha   90.00
_cell.angle_beta   90.00
_cell.angle_gamma   90.00
#
_symmetry.space_group_name_H-M   'P 1'
#
loop_
_entity.id
_entity.type
_entity.pdbx_description
1 polymer ?
#
loop_
_entity_poly.entity_id
_entity_poly.type
_entity_poly.pdbx_seq_one_letter_code
_entity_poly.pdbx_strand_id
1 'polypeptide(L)'
;LAGLFYMPHNSFISEYGLAYFEESMAAMYQLTTRFTCEYPIRPFIVKNESRALEILNEWMLDENPHIRRLCSEGTRSRLPWATKIDSFVKDPSPVLHILELLKDDSDLYVRRSVANHVGDIAKDHLDLAMNLCETWLGTESSPASKELKWVIRHAVRNPVKKGVAKAIELRVAAK
;
A
#
# COMPACT_ATOMS: atom_id res chain seq x y z
N LEU A 1 -1.13 22.53 -8.98
CA LEU A 1 -1.37 22.38 -10.42
C LEU A 1 -0.18 21.78 -11.18
N ALA A 2 1.08 21.97 -10.74
CA ALA A 2 2.26 21.43 -11.42
C ALA A 2 2.24 19.89 -11.55
N GLY A 3 1.70 19.18 -10.57
CA GLY A 3 1.61 17.71 -10.60
C GLY A 3 0.78 17.17 -11.76
N LEU A 4 -0.31 17.85 -12.16
CA LEU A 4 -1.16 17.43 -13.27
C LEU A 4 -0.45 17.44 -14.63
N PHE A 5 0.64 18.19 -14.77
CA PHE A 5 1.50 18.18 -15.97
C PHE A 5 2.05 16.77 -16.27
N TYR A 6 2.23 15.94 -15.24
CA TYR A 6 2.80 14.60 -15.39
C TYR A 6 1.75 13.51 -15.71
N MET A 7 0.47 13.81 -15.67
CA MET A 7 -0.58 12.83 -15.98
C MET A 7 -0.48 12.22 -17.38
N PRO A 8 -0.19 12.99 -18.45
CA PRO A 8 -0.02 12.40 -19.78
C PRO A 8 1.12 11.39 -19.84
N HIS A 9 2.22 11.61 -19.08
CA HIS A 9 3.35 10.67 -19.02
C HIS A 9 2.91 9.35 -18.35
N ASN A 10 2.13 9.44 -17.27
CA ASN A 10 1.57 8.26 -16.60
C ASN A 10 0.67 7.46 -17.56
N SER A 11 -0.22 8.15 -18.29
CA SER A 11 -1.11 7.50 -19.26
C SER A 11 -0.32 6.84 -20.39
N PHE A 12 0.71 7.52 -20.90
CA PHE A 12 1.58 6.96 -21.94
C PHE A 12 2.28 5.68 -21.47
N ILE A 13 2.88 5.69 -20.28
CA ILE A 13 3.54 4.49 -19.70
C ILE A 13 2.54 3.36 -19.52
N SER A 14 1.36 3.66 -18.98
CA SER A 14 0.33 2.66 -18.73
C SER A 14 -0.14 1.98 -20.01
N GLU A 15 -0.23 2.72 -21.12
CA GLU A 15 -0.81 2.24 -22.36
C GLU A 15 0.23 1.59 -23.29
N TYR A 16 1.41 2.18 -23.40
CA TYR A 16 2.42 1.77 -24.37
C TYR A 16 3.67 1.12 -23.75
N GLY A 17 3.86 1.27 -22.43
CA GLY A 17 5.09 0.86 -21.74
C GLY A 17 5.24 -0.63 -21.48
N LEU A 18 4.16 -1.42 -21.56
CA LEU A 18 4.17 -2.84 -21.16
C LEU A 18 5.15 -3.72 -21.97
N ALA A 19 5.49 -3.32 -23.20
CA ALA A 19 6.49 -4.02 -24.01
C ALA A 19 7.93 -3.68 -23.60
N TYR A 20 8.12 -2.61 -22.82
CA TYR A 20 9.40 -2.04 -22.38
C TYR A 20 9.41 -1.98 -20.86
N PHE A 21 9.35 -3.16 -20.23
CA PHE A 21 9.09 -3.30 -18.79
C PHE A 21 10.10 -2.55 -17.92
N GLU A 22 11.40 -2.79 -18.13
CA GLU A 22 12.48 -2.21 -17.30
C GLU A 22 12.57 -0.68 -17.48
N GLU A 23 12.49 -0.20 -18.71
CA GLU A 23 12.50 1.24 -19.02
C GLU A 23 11.29 1.94 -18.42
N SER A 24 10.13 1.29 -18.46
CA SER A 24 8.89 1.82 -17.89
C SER A 24 8.94 1.87 -16.36
N MET A 25 9.48 0.85 -15.71
CA MET A 25 9.69 0.86 -14.26
C MET A 25 10.68 1.98 -13.88
N ALA A 26 11.79 2.13 -14.59
CA ALA A 26 12.73 3.22 -14.35
C ALA A 26 12.09 4.61 -14.56
N ALA A 27 11.26 4.77 -15.60
CA ALA A 27 10.51 6.01 -15.83
C ALA A 27 9.50 6.30 -14.71
N MET A 28 8.76 5.28 -14.23
CA MET A 28 7.84 5.43 -13.11
C MET A 28 8.54 5.79 -11.80
N TYR A 29 9.74 5.26 -11.56
CA TYR A 29 10.59 5.68 -10.44
C TYR A 29 10.86 7.18 -10.49
N GLN A 30 11.37 7.67 -11.61
CA GLN A 30 11.70 9.10 -11.78
C GLN A 30 10.46 10.00 -11.69
N LEU A 31 9.36 9.60 -12.30
CA LEU A 31 8.10 10.35 -12.22
C LEU A 31 7.53 10.41 -10.80
N THR A 32 7.69 9.33 -10.03
CA THR A 32 7.17 9.27 -8.66
C THR A 32 7.82 10.30 -7.75
N THR A 33 9.05 10.70 -8.00
CA THR A 33 9.72 11.78 -7.25
C THR A 33 9.08 13.16 -7.47
N ARG A 34 8.24 13.34 -8.50
CA ARG A 34 7.63 14.62 -8.91
C ARG A 34 6.11 14.61 -8.88
N PHE A 35 5.51 13.43 -9.04
CA PHE A 35 4.08 13.20 -9.04
C PHE A 35 3.79 11.86 -8.39
N THR A 36 2.96 11.01 -8.98
CA THR A 36 2.62 9.69 -8.42
C THR A 36 2.37 8.70 -9.54
N CYS A 37 2.78 7.44 -9.38
CA CYS A 37 2.65 6.39 -10.38
C CYS A 37 1.82 5.19 -9.90
N GLU A 38 0.96 5.34 -8.89
CA GLU A 38 0.11 4.25 -8.40
C GLU A 38 -0.86 3.70 -9.45
N TYR A 39 -1.22 4.48 -10.46
CA TYR A 39 -2.06 4.01 -11.57
C TYR A 39 -1.25 3.26 -12.63
N PRO A 40 -0.20 3.86 -13.23
CA PRO A 40 0.52 3.23 -14.33
C PRO A 40 1.28 1.96 -13.94
N ILE A 41 1.65 1.78 -12.68
CA ILE A 41 2.35 0.57 -12.23
C ILE A 41 1.45 -0.67 -12.22
N ARG A 42 0.13 -0.52 -12.10
CA ARG A 42 -0.80 -1.63 -11.92
C ARG A 42 -0.87 -2.58 -13.11
N PRO A 43 -0.93 -2.14 -14.38
CA PRO A 43 -0.83 -3.04 -15.53
C PRO A 43 0.46 -3.88 -15.53
N PHE A 44 1.57 -3.33 -15.04
CA PHE A 44 2.86 -4.04 -14.93
C PHE A 44 2.81 -5.11 -13.86
N ILE A 45 2.22 -4.82 -12.70
CA ILE A 45 1.98 -5.82 -11.64
C ILE A 45 1.08 -6.94 -12.16
N VAL A 46 -0.03 -6.61 -12.82
CA VAL A 46 -0.98 -7.62 -13.33
C VAL A 46 -0.34 -8.52 -14.39
N LYS A 47 0.51 -7.96 -15.26
CA LYS A 47 1.12 -8.71 -16.36
C LYS A 47 2.34 -9.51 -15.93
N ASN A 48 3.14 -9.01 -15.00
CA ASN A 48 4.38 -9.65 -14.52
C ASN A 48 4.58 -9.40 -13.03
N GLU A 49 3.71 -10.03 -12.23
CA GLU A 49 3.61 -9.82 -10.78
C GLU A 49 4.96 -10.05 -10.08
N SER A 50 5.61 -11.19 -10.35
CA SER A 50 6.87 -11.55 -9.67
C SER A 50 7.96 -10.50 -9.92
N ARG A 51 8.17 -10.10 -11.19
CA ARG A 51 9.20 -9.13 -11.54
C ARG A 51 8.88 -7.72 -10.99
N ALA A 52 7.61 -7.32 -11.03
CA ALA A 52 7.19 -6.05 -10.45
C ALA A 52 7.42 -6.02 -8.95
N LEU A 53 7.08 -7.10 -8.23
CA LEU A 53 7.29 -7.20 -6.79
C LEU A 53 8.78 -7.23 -6.41
N GLU A 54 9.66 -7.87 -7.20
CA GLU A 54 11.11 -7.82 -7.00
C GLU A 54 11.61 -6.37 -6.98
N ILE A 55 11.23 -5.57 -7.98
CA ILE A 55 11.61 -4.15 -8.06
C ILE A 55 11.02 -3.35 -6.89
N LEU A 56 9.74 -3.57 -6.56
CA LEU A 56 9.11 -2.89 -5.44
C LEU A 56 9.76 -3.24 -4.09
N ASN A 57 10.30 -4.46 -3.94
CA ASN A 57 11.05 -4.87 -2.75
C ASN A 57 12.36 -4.09 -2.58
N GLU A 58 13.00 -3.69 -3.67
CA GLU A 58 14.15 -2.78 -3.62
C GLU A 58 13.69 -1.36 -3.27
N TRP A 59 12.63 -0.88 -3.91
CA TRP A 59 12.11 0.47 -3.75
C TRP A 59 11.52 0.78 -2.38
N MET A 60 11.03 -0.21 -1.63
CA MET A 60 10.52 0.04 -0.29
C MET A 60 11.61 0.40 0.73
N LEU A 61 12.90 0.26 0.37
CA LEU A 61 14.06 0.68 1.17
C LEU A 61 14.60 2.06 0.74
N ASP A 62 13.98 2.71 -0.24
CA ASP A 62 14.43 3.99 -0.80
C ASP A 62 14.37 5.12 0.25
N GLU A 63 15.31 6.06 0.18
CA GLU A 63 15.32 7.24 1.06
C GLU A 63 14.12 8.17 0.81
N ASN A 64 13.60 8.18 -0.44
CA ASN A 64 12.49 9.03 -0.84
C ASN A 64 11.14 8.43 -0.39
N PRO A 65 10.37 9.11 0.47
CA PRO A 65 9.08 8.61 0.95
C PRO A 65 8.03 8.47 -0.17
N HIS A 66 8.16 9.19 -1.28
CA HIS A 66 7.25 9.02 -2.42
C HIS A 66 7.44 7.65 -3.08
N ILE A 67 8.68 7.16 -3.16
CA ILE A 67 8.99 5.83 -3.70
C ILE A 67 8.47 4.75 -2.74
N ARG A 68 8.78 4.84 -1.45
CA ARG A 68 8.26 3.89 -0.45
C ARG A 68 6.73 3.87 -0.43
N ARG A 69 6.10 5.04 -0.52
CA ARG A 69 4.63 5.13 -0.61
C ARG A 69 4.09 4.45 -1.86
N LEU A 70 4.74 4.59 -3.02
CA LEU A 70 4.32 3.92 -4.25
C LEU A 70 4.27 2.40 -4.06
N CYS A 71 5.23 1.80 -3.35
CA CYS A 71 5.25 0.36 -3.08
C CYS A 71 3.96 -0.11 -2.37
N SER A 72 3.48 0.63 -1.39
CA SER A 72 2.22 0.32 -0.72
C SER A 72 0.99 0.73 -1.53
N GLU A 73 0.97 1.93 -2.13
CA GLU A 73 -0.23 2.45 -2.80
C GLU A 73 -0.50 1.76 -4.14
N GLY A 74 0.56 1.48 -4.93
CA GLY A 74 0.47 0.82 -6.23
C GLY A 74 -0.01 -0.63 -6.13
N THR A 75 0.31 -1.30 -5.02
CA THR A 75 -0.06 -2.71 -4.76
C THR A 75 -1.41 -2.88 -4.05
N ARG A 76 -2.12 -1.80 -3.72
CA ARG A 76 -3.45 -1.90 -3.11
C ARG A 76 -4.39 -2.71 -4.00
N SER A 77 -5.04 -3.73 -3.43
CA SER A 77 -5.97 -4.59 -4.17
C SER A 77 -7.16 -3.80 -4.75
N ARG A 78 -7.62 -2.77 -4.02
CA ARG A 78 -8.80 -1.94 -4.33
C ARG A 78 -8.49 -0.45 -4.31
N LEU A 79 -7.48 -0.01 -5.06
CA LEU A 79 -7.17 1.42 -5.18
C LEU A 79 -8.36 2.18 -5.77
N PRO A 80 -8.84 3.27 -5.14
CA PRO A 80 -9.94 4.09 -5.67
C PRO A 80 -9.65 4.58 -7.09
N TRP A 81 -10.68 4.51 -7.95
CA TRP A 81 -10.67 4.92 -9.37
C TRP A 81 -9.72 4.13 -10.29
N ALA A 82 -9.01 3.13 -9.78
CA ALA A 82 -8.15 2.25 -10.56
C ALA A 82 -8.79 0.86 -10.74
N THR A 83 -8.33 0.14 -11.77
CA THR A 83 -8.63 -1.29 -11.91
C THR A 83 -8.14 -2.06 -10.69
N LYS A 84 -8.91 -3.04 -10.22
CA LYS A 84 -8.49 -3.93 -9.14
C LYS A 84 -7.32 -4.79 -9.59
N ILE A 85 -6.50 -5.21 -8.64
CA ILE A 85 -5.54 -6.30 -8.84
C ILE A 85 -6.21 -7.55 -8.29
N ASP A 86 -6.84 -8.34 -9.18
CA ASP A 86 -7.68 -9.47 -8.78
C ASP A 86 -6.89 -10.58 -8.09
N SER A 87 -5.59 -10.75 -8.40
CA SER A 87 -4.72 -11.67 -7.67
C SER A 87 -4.63 -11.27 -6.19
N PHE A 88 -4.42 -10.00 -5.87
CA PHE A 88 -4.33 -9.49 -4.50
C PHE A 88 -5.70 -9.36 -3.80
N VAL A 89 -6.79 -9.32 -4.55
CA VAL A 89 -8.15 -9.46 -3.99
C VAL A 89 -8.39 -10.89 -3.52
N LYS A 90 -7.88 -11.88 -4.26
CA LYS A 90 -8.03 -13.31 -3.93
C LYS A 90 -7.06 -13.74 -2.83
N ASP A 91 -5.80 -13.31 -2.93
CA ASP A 91 -4.75 -13.62 -1.97
C ASP A 91 -3.82 -12.42 -1.80
N PRO A 92 -3.89 -11.69 -0.67
CA PRO A 92 -3.03 -10.55 -0.40
C PRO A 92 -1.63 -10.95 0.13
N SER A 93 -1.34 -12.24 0.32
CA SER A 93 -0.06 -12.72 0.89
C SER A 93 1.18 -12.13 0.20
N PRO A 94 1.22 -11.98 -1.15
CA PRO A 94 2.40 -11.44 -1.82
C PRO A 94 2.79 -10.01 -1.43
N VAL A 95 1.86 -9.23 -0.88
CA VAL A 95 2.10 -7.82 -0.51
C VAL A 95 2.19 -7.58 0.99
N LEU A 96 1.97 -8.59 1.83
CA LEU A 96 1.99 -8.41 3.29
C LEU A 96 3.35 -7.96 3.82
N HIS A 97 4.45 -8.43 3.23
CA HIS A 97 5.80 -8.04 3.63
C HIS A 97 6.09 -6.56 3.36
N ILE A 98 5.52 -5.96 2.30
CA ILE A 98 5.60 -4.53 2.03
C ILE A 98 4.94 -3.75 3.17
N LEU A 99 3.76 -4.21 3.60
CA LEU A 99 3.04 -3.58 4.71
C LEU A 99 3.79 -3.74 6.02
N GLU A 100 4.38 -4.92 6.26
CA GLU A 100 5.17 -5.20 7.47
C GLU A 100 6.39 -4.29 7.57
N LEU A 101 7.10 -4.05 6.47
CA LEU A 101 8.27 -3.18 6.46
C LEU A 101 7.88 -1.70 6.63
N LEU A 102 6.78 -1.26 5.99
CA LEU A 102 6.40 0.15 5.94
C LEU A 102 5.39 0.58 7.02
N LYS A 103 4.94 -0.34 7.90
CA LYS A 103 3.88 -0.06 8.91
C LYS A 103 4.24 1.06 9.87
N ASP A 104 5.52 1.20 10.21
CA ASP A 104 6.03 2.20 11.16
C ASP A 104 7.02 3.18 10.50
N ASP A 105 6.82 3.44 9.21
CA ASP A 105 7.64 4.39 8.44
C ASP A 105 7.67 5.77 9.10
N SER A 106 8.80 6.45 9.02
CA SER A 106 8.96 7.80 9.60
C SER A 106 8.01 8.83 8.98
N ASP A 107 7.59 8.64 7.70
CA ASP A 107 6.71 9.57 7.01
C ASP A 107 5.23 9.17 7.12
N LEU A 108 4.41 10.10 7.59
CA LEU A 108 2.94 9.90 7.69
C LEU A 108 2.29 9.60 6.34
N TYR A 109 2.85 10.09 5.23
CA TYR A 109 2.35 9.85 3.89
C TYR A 109 2.42 8.37 3.51
N VAL A 110 3.53 7.72 3.88
CA VAL A 110 3.75 6.27 3.71
C VAL A 110 2.81 5.49 4.65
N ARG A 111 2.82 5.79 5.95
CA ARG A 111 1.96 5.12 6.94
C ARG A 111 0.47 5.20 6.59
N ARG A 112 0.02 6.32 6.02
CA ARG A 112 -1.36 6.50 5.57
C ARG A 112 -1.71 5.54 4.42
N SER A 113 -0.78 5.33 3.50
CA SER A 113 -0.94 4.35 2.42
C SER A 113 -1.06 2.94 2.98
N VAL A 114 -0.15 2.55 3.89
CA VAL A 114 -0.20 1.24 4.58
C VAL A 114 -1.56 1.03 5.27
N ALA A 115 -2.01 2.00 6.04
CA ALA A 115 -3.30 1.91 6.74
C ALA A 115 -4.49 1.79 5.78
N ASN A 116 -4.47 2.48 4.65
CA ASN A 116 -5.47 2.34 3.60
C ASN A 116 -5.42 0.98 2.93
N HIS A 117 -4.23 0.44 2.69
CA HIS A 117 -4.03 -0.88 2.08
C HIS A 117 -4.59 -1.98 2.99
N VAL A 118 -4.25 -1.99 4.28
CA VAL A 118 -4.85 -2.91 5.26
C VAL A 118 -6.38 -2.76 5.30
N GLY A 119 -6.90 -1.54 5.21
CA GLY A 119 -8.32 -1.27 5.11
C GLY A 119 -8.97 -1.81 3.82
N ASP A 120 -8.22 -1.92 2.71
CA ASP A 120 -8.69 -2.58 1.49
C ASP A 120 -8.68 -4.11 1.64
N ILE A 121 -7.62 -4.68 2.22
CA ILE A 121 -7.55 -6.11 2.56
C ILE A 121 -8.73 -6.52 3.45
N ALA A 122 -9.08 -5.69 4.44
CA ALA A 122 -10.21 -5.96 5.35
C ALA A 122 -11.58 -6.06 4.66
N LYS A 123 -11.72 -5.62 3.41
CA LYS A 123 -12.99 -5.76 2.65
C LYS A 123 -13.22 -7.18 2.17
N ASP A 124 -12.15 -7.92 1.87
CA ASP A 124 -12.20 -9.27 1.31
C ASP A 124 -11.68 -10.32 2.31
N HIS A 125 -10.74 -9.95 3.18
CA HIS A 125 -10.04 -10.80 4.15
C HIS A 125 -10.05 -10.15 5.54
N LEU A 126 -11.24 -10.03 6.14
CA LEU A 126 -11.43 -9.31 7.39
C LEU A 126 -10.56 -9.87 8.52
N ASP A 127 -10.60 -11.19 8.71
CA ASP A 127 -9.87 -11.86 9.81
C ASP A 127 -8.36 -11.68 9.66
N LEU A 128 -7.83 -11.80 8.43
CA LEU A 128 -6.41 -11.56 8.14
C LEU A 128 -6.00 -10.13 8.52
N ALA A 129 -6.80 -9.14 8.13
CA ALA A 129 -6.51 -7.74 8.44
C ALA A 129 -6.60 -7.44 9.95
N MET A 130 -7.56 -8.07 10.65
CA MET A 130 -7.66 -7.91 12.10
C MET A 130 -6.50 -8.57 12.83
N ASN A 131 -6.10 -9.79 12.43
CA ASN A 131 -4.95 -10.50 13.00
C ASN A 131 -3.64 -9.73 12.75
N LEU A 132 -3.46 -9.15 11.55
CA LEU A 132 -2.31 -8.30 11.25
C LEU A 132 -2.24 -7.09 12.19
N CYS A 133 -3.36 -6.38 12.36
CA CYS A 133 -3.45 -5.25 13.28
C CYS A 133 -3.21 -5.64 14.74
N GLU A 134 -3.66 -6.82 15.16
CA GLU A 134 -3.42 -7.36 16.51
C GLU A 134 -1.94 -7.66 16.75
N THR A 135 -1.29 -8.32 15.77
CA THR A 135 0.16 -8.58 15.81
C THR A 135 0.94 -7.26 15.90
N TRP A 136 0.54 -6.25 15.16
CA TRP A 136 1.18 -4.94 15.16
C TRP A 136 0.97 -4.16 16.45
N LEU A 137 -0.11 -4.41 17.18
CA LEU A 137 -0.35 -3.75 18.46
C LEU A 137 0.70 -4.13 19.51
N GLY A 138 1.31 -5.31 19.35
CA GLY A 138 2.34 -5.82 20.24
C GLY A 138 1.78 -6.35 21.57
N THR A 139 2.66 -6.47 22.55
CA THR A 139 2.35 -6.94 23.90
C THR A 139 2.63 -5.82 24.92
N GLU A 140 2.24 -6.03 26.19
CA GLU A 140 2.57 -5.09 27.28
C GLU A 140 4.08 -4.88 27.43
N SER A 141 4.89 -5.92 27.20
CA SER A 141 6.36 -5.86 27.27
C SER A 141 7.00 -5.23 26.04
N SER A 142 6.31 -5.20 24.90
CA SER A 142 6.77 -4.59 23.64
C SER A 142 5.59 -3.94 22.91
N PRO A 143 5.11 -2.80 23.40
CA PRO A 143 3.93 -2.15 22.81
C PRO A 143 4.28 -1.45 21.49
N ALA A 144 3.28 -1.34 20.61
CA ALA A 144 3.39 -0.57 19.38
C ALA A 144 3.77 0.90 19.65
N SER A 145 4.52 1.49 18.72
CA SER A 145 4.81 2.92 18.69
C SER A 145 3.52 3.74 18.58
N LYS A 146 3.58 5.04 18.92
CA LYS A 146 2.46 5.97 18.73
C LYS A 146 2.04 6.05 17.26
N GLU A 147 3.00 6.00 16.38
CA GLU A 147 2.85 6.04 14.92
C GLU A 147 2.12 4.79 14.42
N LEU A 148 2.54 3.62 14.86
CA LEU A 148 1.92 2.34 14.50
C LEU A 148 0.50 2.20 15.08
N LYS A 149 0.27 2.65 16.29
CA LYS A 149 -1.09 2.76 16.87
C LYS A 149 -2.00 3.64 16.01
N TRP A 150 -1.48 4.74 15.45
CA TRP A 150 -2.23 5.56 14.51
C TRP A 150 -2.59 4.78 13.22
N VAL A 151 -1.65 4.00 12.66
CA VAL A 151 -1.89 3.15 11.47
C VAL A 151 -3.00 2.15 11.75
N ILE A 152 -2.96 1.45 12.88
CA ILE A 152 -3.99 0.48 13.29
C ILE A 152 -5.37 1.17 13.36
N ARG A 153 -5.48 2.29 14.11
CA ARG A 153 -6.76 3.03 14.22
C ARG A 153 -7.31 3.46 12.87
N HIS A 154 -6.43 3.85 11.94
CA HIS A 154 -6.84 4.29 10.60
C HIS A 154 -7.27 3.10 9.73
N ALA A 155 -6.58 1.98 9.79
CA ALA A 155 -6.89 0.76 9.06
C ALA A 155 -8.27 0.19 9.44
N VAL A 156 -8.56 0.10 10.74
CA VAL A 156 -9.81 -0.50 11.24
C VAL A 156 -11.03 0.43 11.17
N ARG A 157 -10.89 1.69 10.71
CA ARG A 157 -11.98 2.69 10.75
C ARG A 157 -13.28 2.24 10.07
N ASN A 158 -13.20 1.53 8.94
CA ASN A 158 -14.37 1.04 8.22
C ASN A 158 -14.99 -0.20 8.88
N PRO A 159 -14.23 -1.24 9.30
CA PRO A 159 -14.74 -2.32 10.14
C PRO A 159 -15.42 -1.83 11.42
N VAL A 160 -14.85 -0.83 12.10
CA VAL A 160 -15.49 -0.21 13.30
C VAL A 160 -16.84 0.40 12.96
N LYS A 161 -16.96 1.15 11.84
CA LYS A 161 -18.25 1.71 11.40
C LYS A 161 -19.30 0.64 11.08
N LYS A 162 -18.86 -0.57 10.74
CA LYS A 162 -19.72 -1.73 10.48
C LYS A 162 -20.05 -2.54 11.74
N GLY A 163 -19.57 -2.11 12.91
CA GLY A 163 -19.84 -2.79 14.20
C GLY A 163 -19.02 -4.07 14.42
N VAL A 164 -17.90 -4.26 13.71
CA VAL A 164 -17.04 -5.45 13.90
C VAL A 164 -16.39 -5.38 15.28
N ALA A 165 -16.74 -6.32 16.18
CA ALA A 165 -16.31 -6.34 17.58
C ALA A 165 -14.77 -6.27 17.71
N LYS A 166 -14.03 -7.14 17.00
CA LYS A 166 -12.56 -7.17 17.02
C LYS A 166 -11.94 -5.83 16.58
N ALA A 167 -12.53 -5.16 15.59
CA ALA A 167 -12.04 -3.85 15.14
C ALA A 167 -12.26 -2.76 16.19
N ILE A 168 -13.35 -2.82 16.94
CA ILE A 168 -13.65 -1.89 18.04
C ILE A 168 -12.63 -2.09 19.16
N GLU A 169 -12.36 -3.33 19.57
CA GLU A 169 -11.33 -3.69 20.56
C GLU A 169 -9.95 -3.16 20.16
N LEU A 170 -9.52 -3.45 18.92
CA LEU A 170 -8.24 -2.96 18.38
C LEU A 170 -8.14 -1.44 18.39
N ARG A 171 -9.22 -0.75 18.01
CA ARG A 171 -9.26 0.72 18.02
C ARG A 171 -9.14 1.30 19.44
N VAL A 172 -9.70 0.64 20.43
CA VAL A 172 -9.60 1.04 21.84
C VAL A 172 -8.21 0.78 22.38
N ALA A 173 -7.66 -0.40 22.13
CA ALA A 173 -6.33 -0.80 22.58
C ALA A 173 -5.20 0.04 21.92
N ALA A 174 -5.42 0.52 20.70
CA ALA A 174 -4.47 1.38 19.98
C ALA A 174 -4.54 2.87 20.40
N LYS A 175 -5.31 3.26 21.41
CA LYS A 175 -5.29 4.64 21.94
C LYS A 175 -3.98 4.94 22.67
#